data_be075c1149d9455bff4a620039ae9944
#
_entry.id   be075c1149d9455bff4a620039ae9944
#
_cell.length_a   1.000
_cell.length_b   1.000
_cell.length_c   1.000
_cell.angle_alpha   90.00
_cell.angle_beta   90.00
_cell.angle_gamma   90.00
#
_symmetry.space_group_name_H-M   'P 1'
#
loop_
_entity.id
_entity.type
_entity.pdbx_description
1 polymer ?
#
loop_
_entity_poly.entity_id
_entity_poly.type
_entity_poly.pdbx_seq_one_letter_code
_entity_poly.pdbx_strand_id
1 'polypeptide(L)'
;MLKIAGSQAASFLAQQESANALMVSRQFDSFNRMSTFVVHDLKNLVSQLSLLLSNASKHKNNPEFQKDMIDTVDLSIQKMKRLLEKLSSGTSMEKPVPLLIENLLQKVVSAKSAVEPKPKLEILNHGLEVLADWAILERVIGHLIQNAIEATPKNGQVRVSLTKGDGTVIIEVQDTGHGMSMEFIHERLFKPFESTKSAGMGIGVFESQEYARELGGWLDVVSSHSSGTTFRMILPCHNQVHVVEKAA
;
A
#
# COMPACT_ATOMS: atom_id res chain seq x y z
N MET A 1 -21.95 40.16 -18.14
CA MET A 1 -20.73 39.46 -17.67
C MET A 1 -20.86 38.91 -16.25
N LEU A 2 -21.32 39.67 -15.25
CA LEU A 2 -21.46 39.20 -13.86
C LEU A 2 -22.35 37.94 -13.68
N LYS A 3 -23.45 37.81 -14.42
CA LYS A 3 -24.35 36.62 -14.32
C LYS A 3 -23.70 35.34 -14.85
N ILE A 4 -22.83 35.40 -15.84
CA ILE A 4 -22.13 34.23 -16.40
C ILE A 4 -21.05 33.76 -15.43
N ALA A 5 -20.28 34.67 -14.83
CA ALA A 5 -19.28 34.37 -13.83
C ALA A 5 -19.90 33.75 -12.56
N GLY A 6 -21.05 34.24 -12.12
CA GLY A 6 -21.80 33.67 -10.98
C GLY A 6 -22.32 32.25 -11.25
N SER A 7 -22.82 32.00 -12.48
CA SER A 7 -23.28 30.66 -12.88
C SER A 7 -22.10 29.64 -12.97
N GLN A 8 -20.96 30.07 -13.48
CA GLN A 8 -19.76 29.21 -13.55
C GLN A 8 -19.21 28.91 -12.17
N ALA A 9 -19.16 29.89 -11.26
CA ALA A 9 -18.74 29.69 -9.87
C ALA A 9 -19.67 28.71 -9.12
N ALA A 10 -21.02 28.89 -9.29
CA ALA A 10 -21.99 27.98 -8.69
C ALA A 10 -21.89 26.55 -9.25
N SER A 11 -21.67 26.39 -10.55
CA SER A 11 -21.46 25.08 -11.17
C SER A 11 -20.18 24.42 -10.67
N PHE A 12 -19.10 25.17 -10.52
CA PHE A 12 -17.82 24.67 -9.99
C PHE A 12 -17.97 24.23 -8.53
N LEU A 13 -18.63 25.02 -7.69
CA LEU A 13 -18.88 24.66 -6.29
C LEU A 13 -19.78 23.41 -6.18
N ALA A 14 -20.83 23.30 -6.96
CA ALA A 14 -21.69 22.12 -6.99
C ALA A 14 -20.95 20.87 -7.45
N GLN A 15 -20.04 21.01 -8.41
CA GLN A 15 -19.19 19.93 -8.89
C GLN A 15 -18.18 19.50 -7.82
N GLN A 16 -17.62 20.44 -7.08
CA GLN A 16 -16.70 20.19 -5.98
C GLN A 16 -17.40 19.51 -4.79
N GLU A 17 -18.61 19.96 -4.44
CA GLU A 17 -19.43 19.32 -3.40
C GLU A 17 -19.83 17.89 -3.80
N SER A 18 -20.22 17.68 -5.05
CA SER A 18 -20.56 16.36 -5.57
C SER A 18 -19.34 15.41 -5.58
N ALA A 19 -18.16 15.91 -5.93
CA ALA A 19 -16.92 15.16 -5.88
C ALA A 19 -16.54 14.76 -4.45
N ASN A 20 -16.68 15.69 -3.49
CA ASN A 20 -16.43 15.43 -2.07
C ASN A 20 -17.44 14.42 -1.50
N ALA A 21 -18.72 14.56 -1.82
CA ALA A 21 -19.75 13.61 -1.39
C ALA A 21 -19.50 12.19 -1.94
N LEU A 22 -19.07 12.10 -3.21
CA LEU A 22 -18.70 10.82 -3.81
C LEU A 22 -17.47 10.20 -3.14
N MET A 23 -16.49 11.04 -2.77
CA MET A 23 -15.29 10.60 -2.07
C MET A 23 -15.60 10.06 -0.68
N VAL A 24 -16.44 10.76 0.09
CA VAL A 24 -16.92 10.31 1.41
C VAL A 24 -17.73 9.02 1.28
N SER A 25 -18.60 8.90 0.28
CA SER A 25 -19.37 7.68 0.02
C SER A 25 -18.45 6.49 -0.31
N ARG A 26 -17.43 6.68 -1.14
CA ARG A 26 -16.44 5.63 -1.46
C ARG A 26 -15.61 5.22 -0.25
N GLN A 27 -15.20 6.17 0.59
CA GLN A 27 -14.51 5.86 1.85
C GLN A 27 -15.40 5.05 2.79
N PHE A 28 -16.68 5.41 2.89
CA PHE A 28 -17.65 4.67 3.71
C PHE A 28 -17.91 3.26 3.17
N ASP A 29 -18.03 3.09 1.87
CA ASP A 29 -18.18 1.78 1.24
C ASP A 29 -16.93 0.90 1.42
N SER A 30 -15.75 1.51 1.32
CA SER A 30 -14.48 0.82 1.59
C SER A 30 -14.38 0.41 3.05
N PHE A 31 -14.74 1.31 3.98
CA PHE A 31 -14.77 1.01 5.42
C PHE A 31 -15.79 -0.09 5.76
N ASN A 32 -16.98 -0.07 5.19
CA ASN A 32 -17.99 -1.11 5.42
C ASN A 32 -17.53 -2.49 4.92
N ARG A 33 -16.91 -2.55 3.74
CA ARG A 33 -16.33 -3.81 3.22
C ARG A 33 -15.20 -4.28 4.12
N MET A 34 -14.28 -3.39 4.52
CA MET A 34 -13.19 -3.69 5.43
C MET A 34 -13.71 -4.19 6.78
N SER A 35 -14.73 -3.54 7.35
CA SER A 35 -15.38 -3.95 8.60
C SER A 35 -15.96 -5.35 8.51
N THR A 36 -16.59 -5.71 7.40
CA THR A 36 -17.16 -7.04 7.19
C THR A 36 -16.09 -8.13 7.23
N PHE A 37 -14.92 -7.90 6.62
CA PHE A 37 -13.80 -8.84 6.62
C PHE A 37 -13.13 -8.93 7.99
N VAL A 38 -12.94 -7.79 8.66
CA VAL A 38 -12.37 -7.76 10.02
C VAL A 38 -13.28 -8.55 10.97
N VAL A 39 -14.59 -8.37 10.89
CA VAL A 39 -15.56 -9.11 11.70
C VAL A 39 -15.53 -10.61 11.36
N HIS A 40 -15.44 -10.98 10.09
CA HIS A 40 -15.33 -12.38 9.67
C HIS A 40 -14.04 -13.03 10.22
N ASP A 41 -12.89 -12.37 10.07
CA ASP A 41 -11.60 -12.88 10.55
C ASP A 41 -11.55 -12.94 12.08
N LEU A 42 -12.13 -11.95 12.76
CA LEU A 42 -12.27 -11.95 14.21
C LEU A 42 -13.15 -13.14 14.68
N LYS A 43 -14.27 -13.38 13.99
CA LYS A 43 -15.14 -14.54 14.27
C LYS A 43 -14.40 -15.87 14.11
N ASN A 44 -13.55 -16.00 13.08
CA ASN A 44 -12.75 -17.20 12.86
C ASN A 44 -11.72 -17.41 13.98
N LEU A 45 -11.04 -16.32 14.41
CA LEU A 45 -10.10 -16.37 15.53
C LEU A 45 -10.78 -16.74 16.85
N VAL A 46 -11.94 -16.14 17.14
CA VAL A 46 -12.76 -16.48 18.32
C VAL A 46 -13.18 -17.94 18.28
N SER A 47 -13.64 -18.45 17.12
CA SER A 47 -14.04 -19.86 16.97
C SER A 47 -12.86 -20.81 17.18
N GLN A 48 -11.69 -20.50 16.64
CA GLN A 48 -10.46 -21.29 16.78
C GLN A 48 -10.01 -21.34 18.24
N LEU A 49 -9.98 -20.19 18.93
CA LEU A 49 -9.60 -20.11 20.35
C LEU A 49 -10.64 -20.79 21.27
N SER A 50 -11.92 -20.69 20.93
CA SER A 50 -12.99 -21.36 21.67
C SER A 50 -12.88 -22.90 21.55
N LEU A 51 -12.56 -23.41 20.37
CA LEU A 51 -12.32 -24.84 20.15
C LEU A 51 -11.09 -25.31 20.94
N LEU A 52 -10.02 -24.53 20.89
CA LEU A 52 -8.79 -24.81 21.64
C LEU A 52 -9.06 -24.90 23.14
N LEU A 53 -9.80 -23.94 23.69
CA LEU A 53 -10.18 -23.89 25.10
C LEU A 53 -11.07 -25.07 25.50
N SER A 54 -12.02 -25.45 24.64
CA SER A 54 -12.88 -26.63 24.83
C SER A 54 -12.08 -27.94 24.91
N ASN A 55 -11.03 -28.06 24.13
CA ASN A 55 -10.17 -29.24 24.11
C ASN A 55 -9.11 -29.22 25.23
N ALA A 56 -8.75 -28.06 25.75
CA ALA A 56 -7.73 -27.90 26.77
C ALA A 56 -8.08 -28.66 28.07
N SER A 57 -9.36 -28.70 28.47
CA SER A 57 -9.80 -29.44 29.67
C SER A 57 -9.60 -30.95 29.54
N LYS A 58 -9.68 -31.50 28.31
CA LYS A 58 -9.55 -32.93 28.04
C LYS A 58 -8.08 -33.35 27.82
N HIS A 59 -7.27 -32.49 27.27
CA HIS A 59 -5.94 -32.81 26.79
C HIS A 59 -4.81 -32.04 27.50
N LYS A 60 -5.09 -31.35 28.60
CA LYS A 60 -4.15 -30.48 29.35
C LYS A 60 -2.83 -31.16 29.73
N ASN A 61 -2.82 -32.48 29.92
CA ASN A 61 -1.65 -33.25 30.33
C ASN A 61 -0.87 -33.87 29.13
N ASN A 62 -1.31 -33.64 27.90
CA ASN A 62 -0.62 -34.09 26.69
C ASN A 62 0.43 -33.01 26.23
N PRO A 63 1.74 -33.32 26.25
CA PRO A 63 2.79 -32.36 25.89
C PRO A 63 2.68 -31.85 24.44
N GLU A 64 2.26 -32.69 23.50
CA GLU A 64 2.06 -32.30 22.10
C GLU A 64 0.91 -31.32 21.98
N PHE A 65 -0.21 -31.58 22.67
CA PHE A 65 -1.34 -30.66 22.70
C PHE A 65 -0.96 -29.31 23.33
N GLN A 66 -0.15 -29.31 24.41
CA GLN A 66 0.32 -28.07 25.03
C GLN A 66 1.16 -27.22 24.07
N LYS A 67 2.02 -27.85 23.28
CA LYS A 67 2.83 -27.17 22.27
C LYS A 67 1.93 -26.58 21.19
N ASP A 68 1.06 -27.39 20.58
CA ASP A 68 0.11 -26.93 19.56
C ASP A 68 -0.80 -25.80 20.05
N MET A 69 -1.19 -25.83 21.34
CA MET A 69 -1.96 -24.81 22.00
C MET A 69 -1.20 -23.48 22.03
N ILE A 70 0.06 -23.49 22.44
CA ILE A 70 0.91 -22.28 22.50
C ILE A 70 1.11 -21.73 21.10
N ASP A 71 1.44 -22.56 20.12
CA ASP A 71 1.66 -22.15 18.74
C ASP A 71 0.38 -21.55 18.13
N THR A 72 -0.77 -22.13 18.41
CA THR A 72 -2.09 -21.63 17.95
C THR A 72 -2.44 -20.28 18.60
N VAL A 73 -2.17 -20.11 19.87
CA VAL A 73 -2.39 -18.84 20.60
C VAL A 73 -1.47 -17.76 20.03
N ASP A 74 -0.18 -18.05 19.85
CA ASP A 74 0.76 -17.07 19.30
C ASP A 74 0.35 -16.64 17.89
N LEU A 75 0.02 -17.59 17.02
CA LEU A 75 -0.48 -17.29 15.66
C LEU A 75 -1.75 -16.44 15.69
N SER A 76 -2.66 -16.71 16.64
CA SER A 76 -3.90 -15.95 16.81
C SER A 76 -3.62 -14.52 17.26
N ILE A 77 -2.68 -14.34 18.19
CA ILE A 77 -2.23 -13.00 18.66
C ILE A 77 -1.61 -12.22 17.49
N GLN A 78 -0.74 -12.84 16.71
CA GLN A 78 -0.12 -12.18 15.54
C GLN A 78 -1.18 -11.75 14.50
N LYS A 79 -2.18 -12.60 14.24
CA LYS A 79 -3.30 -12.25 13.35
C LYS A 79 -4.12 -11.09 13.93
N MET A 80 -4.44 -11.08 15.23
CA MET A 80 -5.15 -9.97 15.87
C MET A 80 -4.37 -8.67 15.81
N LYS A 81 -3.05 -8.69 16.10
CA LYS A 81 -2.19 -7.49 15.95
C LYS A 81 -2.25 -6.92 14.55
N ARG A 82 -2.14 -7.75 13.51
CA ARG A 82 -2.26 -7.32 12.11
C ARG A 82 -3.63 -6.72 11.78
N LEU A 83 -4.72 -7.26 12.35
CA LEU A 83 -6.05 -6.70 12.17
C LEU A 83 -6.18 -5.33 12.86
N LEU A 84 -5.63 -5.18 14.07
CA LEU A 84 -5.61 -3.91 14.79
C LEU A 84 -4.76 -2.85 14.07
N GLU A 85 -3.58 -3.20 13.59
CA GLU A 85 -2.74 -2.30 12.78
C GLU A 85 -3.48 -1.78 11.55
N LYS A 86 -4.29 -2.62 10.91
CA LYS A 86 -5.09 -2.25 9.75
C LYS A 86 -6.27 -1.32 10.09
N LEU A 87 -6.91 -1.53 11.23
CA LEU A 87 -7.97 -0.64 11.72
C LEU A 87 -7.41 0.71 12.17
N SER A 88 -6.22 0.72 12.77
CA SER A 88 -5.54 1.94 13.24
C SER A 88 -4.94 2.76 12.09
N SER A 89 -4.66 2.15 10.96
CA SER A 89 -4.05 2.82 9.80
C SER A 89 -4.97 3.87 9.14
N GLY A 90 -6.24 3.95 9.54
CA GLY A 90 -7.20 4.94 9.03
C GLY A 90 -7.22 6.27 9.78
N THR A 91 -6.43 6.47 10.83
CA THR A 91 -6.59 7.61 11.76
C THR A 91 -5.35 8.49 11.96
N SER A 92 -4.26 8.27 11.28
CA SER A 92 -3.14 9.23 11.30
C SER A 92 -3.40 10.33 10.28
N MET A 93 -4.11 11.37 10.69
CA MET A 93 -4.20 12.64 9.96
C MET A 93 -3.05 13.56 10.39
N GLU A 94 -1.81 13.14 10.21
CA GLU A 94 -0.73 14.10 10.16
C GLU A 94 -0.84 14.91 8.87
N LYS A 95 -0.73 16.24 8.97
CA LYS A 95 -0.78 17.09 7.77
C LYS A 95 0.36 16.69 6.84
N PRO A 96 0.10 16.54 5.52
CA PRO A 96 1.17 16.28 4.57
C PRO A 96 2.29 17.31 4.73
N VAL A 97 3.53 16.82 4.82
CA VAL A 97 4.74 17.66 4.93
C VAL A 97 5.67 17.36 3.75
N PRO A 98 6.56 18.30 3.38
CA PRO A 98 7.58 18.02 2.38
C PRO A 98 8.50 16.89 2.86
N LEU A 99 8.54 15.80 2.10
CA LEU A 99 9.36 14.62 2.40
C LEU A 99 10.43 14.42 1.34
N LEU A 100 11.68 14.32 1.77
CA LEU A 100 12.79 13.94 0.91
C LEU A 100 12.69 12.43 0.62
N ILE A 101 12.34 12.07 -0.61
CA ILE A 101 11.99 10.70 -0.96
C ILE A 101 13.16 9.73 -0.86
N GLU A 102 14.39 10.19 -1.14
CA GLU A 102 15.58 9.36 -1.00
C GLU A 102 15.76 8.83 0.43
N ASN A 103 15.48 9.63 1.47
CA ASN A 103 15.60 9.21 2.86
C ASN A 103 14.55 8.13 3.21
N LEU A 104 13.34 8.30 2.70
CA LEU A 104 12.27 7.32 2.90
C LEU A 104 12.60 6.00 2.22
N LEU A 105 13.07 6.03 0.96
CA LEU A 105 13.44 4.83 0.22
C LEU A 105 14.62 4.10 0.87
N GLN A 106 15.65 4.81 1.35
CA GLN A 106 16.76 4.23 2.08
C GLN A 106 16.28 3.46 3.31
N LYS A 107 15.36 4.05 4.10
CA LYS A 107 14.79 3.40 5.28
C LYS A 107 14.01 2.15 4.92
N VAL A 108 13.10 2.24 3.95
CA VAL A 108 12.21 1.13 3.56
C VAL A 108 13.02 -0.04 2.99
N VAL A 109 13.97 0.23 2.10
CA VAL A 109 14.83 -0.79 1.50
C VAL A 109 15.73 -1.45 2.54
N SER A 110 16.33 -0.66 3.45
CA SER A 110 17.16 -1.19 4.55
C SER A 110 16.38 -2.12 5.46
N ALA A 111 15.12 -1.81 5.77
CA ALA A 111 14.26 -2.66 6.58
C ALA A 111 13.96 -4.04 5.94
N LYS A 112 14.14 -4.17 4.63
CA LYS A 112 13.94 -5.43 3.88
C LYS A 112 15.25 -6.16 3.53
N SER A 113 16.41 -5.66 3.97
CA SER A 113 17.73 -6.20 3.64
C SER A 113 18.01 -7.60 4.18
N ALA A 114 17.24 -8.08 5.16
CA ALA A 114 17.36 -9.42 5.74
C ALA A 114 16.63 -10.52 4.94
N VAL A 115 15.82 -10.15 3.93
CA VAL A 115 15.00 -11.09 3.15
C VAL A 115 15.61 -11.23 1.74
N GLU A 116 15.60 -12.45 1.20
CA GLU A 116 16.04 -12.71 -0.18
C GLU A 116 14.83 -12.83 -1.13
N PRO A 117 14.93 -12.26 -2.34
CA PRO A 117 16.06 -11.51 -2.90
C PRO A 117 16.14 -10.10 -2.27
N LYS A 118 17.35 -9.67 -1.93
CA LYS A 118 17.58 -8.35 -1.33
C LYS A 118 17.25 -7.24 -2.34
N PRO A 119 16.37 -6.29 -1.99
CA PRO A 119 16.07 -5.18 -2.87
C PRO A 119 17.27 -4.23 -2.99
N LYS A 120 17.59 -3.82 -4.23
CA LYS A 120 18.64 -2.84 -4.54
C LYS A 120 18.01 -1.48 -4.75
N LEU A 121 18.59 -0.45 -4.11
CA LEU A 121 18.16 0.95 -4.27
C LEU A 121 19.07 1.69 -5.25
N GLU A 122 18.48 2.36 -6.24
CA GLU A 122 19.16 3.21 -7.23
C GLU A 122 18.55 4.61 -7.20
N ILE A 123 19.30 5.60 -6.71
CA ILE A 123 18.89 7.01 -6.71
C ILE A 123 19.50 7.68 -7.94
N LEU A 124 18.69 7.93 -8.95
CA LEU A 124 19.12 8.58 -10.20
C LEU A 124 19.03 10.10 -10.13
N ASN A 125 18.12 10.63 -9.31
CA ASN A 125 17.97 12.06 -9.04
C ASN A 125 17.82 12.30 -7.55
N HIS A 126 18.64 13.21 -7.02
CA HIS A 126 18.65 13.58 -5.60
C HIS A 126 17.80 14.81 -5.31
N GLY A 127 17.46 15.01 -4.04
CA GLY A 127 16.78 16.22 -3.56
C GLY A 127 15.30 16.29 -3.99
N LEU A 128 14.67 15.17 -4.37
CA LEU A 128 13.27 15.15 -4.78
C LEU A 128 12.35 15.09 -3.56
N GLU A 129 11.44 16.05 -3.46
CA GLU A 129 10.46 16.16 -2.38
C GLU A 129 9.03 15.99 -2.87
N VAL A 130 8.20 15.37 -2.03
CA VAL A 130 6.76 15.19 -2.22
C VAL A 130 6.04 15.62 -0.95
N LEU A 131 4.89 16.28 -1.07
CA LEU A 131 4.00 16.55 0.07
C LEU A 131 3.22 15.27 0.41
N ALA A 132 3.57 14.64 1.54
CA ALA A 132 2.94 13.39 1.95
C ALA A 132 2.99 13.17 3.47
N ASP A 133 2.24 12.19 3.97
CA ASP A 133 2.42 11.61 5.29
C ASP A 133 3.51 10.54 5.22
N TRP A 134 4.53 10.67 6.09
CA TRP A 134 5.67 9.75 6.14
C TRP A 134 5.24 8.30 6.37
N ALA A 135 4.40 8.08 7.39
CA ALA A 135 4.02 6.73 7.82
C ALA A 135 3.20 6.01 6.75
N ILE A 136 2.29 6.75 6.08
CA ILE A 136 1.48 6.19 5.01
C ILE A 136 2.34 5.87 3.78
N LEU A 137 3.20 6.80 3.36
CA LEU A 137 4.06 6.60 2.19
C LEU A 137 5.09 5.48 2.42
N GLU A 138 5.68 5.40 3.63
CA GLU A 138 6.57 4.30 4.05
C GLU A 138 5.87 2.94 3.94
N ARG A 139 4.63 2.85 4.44
CA ARG A 139 3.83 1.63 4.40
C ARG A 139 3.48 1.21 2.97
N VAL A 140 3.01 2.15 2.16
CA VAL A 140 2.59 1.92 0.77
C VAL A 140 3.75 1.43 -0.08
N ILE A 141 4.90 2.11 -0.03
CA ILE A 141 6.11 1.68 -0.75
C ILE A 141 6.62 0.35 -0.19
N GLY A 142 6.58 0.17 1.12
CA GLY A 142 6.93 -1.08 1.78
C GLY A 142 6.09 -2.28 1.30
N HIS A 143 4.81 -2.08 1.01
CA HIS A 143 3.93 -3.09 0.43
C HIS A 143 4.33 -3.44 -1.01
N LEU A 144 4.63 -2.46 -1.85
CA LEU A 144 5.07 -2.71 -3.23
C LEU A 144 6.37 -3.51 -3.26
N ILE A 145 7.35 -3.13 -2.41
CA ILE A 145 8.63 -3.85 -2.29
C ILE A 145 8.41 -5.28 -1.75
N GLN A 146 7.55 -5.45 -0.75
CA GLN A 146 7.23 -6.76 -0.21
C GLN A 146 6.59 -7.67 -1.27
N ASN A 147 5.68 -7.14 -2.07
CA ASN A 147 5.07 -7.87 -3.18
C ASN A 147 6.10 -8.32 -4.22
N ALA A 148 7.05 -7.45 -4.55
CA ALA A 148 8.14 -7.75 -5.46
C ALA A 148 9.04 -8.88 -4.92
N ILE A 149 9.44 -8.82 -3.63
CA ILE A 149 10.24 -9.87 -2.98
C ILE A 149 9.51 -11.22 -2.99
N GLU A 150 8.23 -11.23 -2.61
CA GLU A 150 7.43 -12.46 -2.55
C GLU A 150 7.14 -13.09 -3.91
N ALA A 151 7.06 -12.29 -4.98
CA ALA A 151 6.84 -12.77 -6.34
C ALA A 151 8.12 -13.31 -6.99
N THR A 152 9.28 -12.99 -6.43
CA THR A 152 10.60 -13.23 -7.04
C THR A 152 11.31 -14.42 -6.38
N PRO A 153 11.85 -15.37 -7.15
CA PRO A 153 12.65 -16.45 -6.60
C PRO A 153 13.94 -15.90 -5.96
N LYS A 154 14.55 -16.66 -5.04
CA LYS A 154 15.73 -16.21 -4.27
C LYS A 154 16.93 -15.78 -5.14
N ASN A 155 17.07 -16.34 -6.32
CA ASN A 155 18.11 -16.00 -7.30
C ASN A 155 17.69 -14.88 -8.28
N GLY A 156 16.49 -14.34 -8.14
CA GLY A 156 16.00 -13.22 -8.92
C GLY A 156 16.45 -11.85 -8.38
N GLN A 157 15.91 -10.79 -8.91
CA GLN A 157 16.29 -9.42 -8.57
C GLN A 157 15.07 -8.59 -8.25
N VAL A 158 15.20 -7.73 -7.24
CA VAL A 158 14.27 -6.65 -6.93
C VAL A 158 15.05 -5.35 -6.93
N ARG A 159 14.56 -4.36 -7.69
CA ARG A 159 15.16 -3.04 -7.82
C ARG A 159 14.13 -1.99 -7.43
N VAL A 160 14.60 -0.99 -6.68
CA VAL A 160 13.83 0.20 -6.34
C VAL A 160 14.60 1.39 -6.90
N SER A 161 13.98 2.21 -7.74
CA SER A 161 14.65 3.37 -8.30
C SER A 161 13.87 4.66 -8.07
N LEU A 162 14.61 5.77 -7.98
CA LEU A 162 14.07 7.12 -7.84
C LEU A 162 14.52 7.98 -9.02
N THR A 163 13.56 8.51 -9.78
CA THR A 163 13.82 9.37 -10.93
C THR A 163 12.94 10.62 -10.91
N LYS A 164 13.38 11.66 -11.60
CA LYS A 164 12.62 12.88 -11.85
C LYS A 164 11.93 12.79 -13.19
N GLY A 165 10.61 13.03 -13.20
CA GLY A 165 9.83 13.28 -14.39
C GLY A 165 9.60 14.76 -14.64
N ASP A 166 8.74 15.10 -15.60
CA ASP A 166 8.31 16.48 -15.85
C ASP A 166 7.35 16.94 -14.74
N GLY A 167 7.88 17.73 -13.79
CA GLY A 167 7.15 18.15 -12.60
C GLY A 167 6.74 17.03 -11.64
N THR A 168 7.30 15.83 -11.79
CA THR A 168 6.93 14.65 -11.00
C THR A 168 8.14 13.94 -10.42
N VAL A 169 7.88 13.17 -9.35
CA VAL A 169 8.79 12.20 -8.76
C VAL A 169 8.29 10.81 -9.15
N ILE A 170 9.16 9.97 -9.67
CA ILE A 170 8.84 8.60 -10.07
C ILE A 170 9.60 7.64 -9.18
N ILE A 171 8.85 6.84 -8.42
CA ILE A 171 9.37 5.73 -7.63
C ILE A 171 8.99 4.45 -8.36
N GLU A 172 10.00 3.70 -8.80
CA GLU A 172 9.79 2.45 -9.52
C GLU A 172 10.24 1.26 -8.67
N VAL A 173 9.40 0.24 -8.56
CA VAL A 173 9.69 -1.05 -7.94
C VAL A 173 9.58 -2.12 -9.02
N GLN A 174 10.72 -2.67 -9.40
CA GLN A 174 10.84 -3.69 -10.45
C GLN A 174 11.29 -5.01 -9.86
N ASP A 175 10.67 -6.10 -10.31
CA ASP A 175 11.05 -7.46 -9.96
C ASP A 175 11.21 -8.36 -11.21
N THR A 176 11.94 -9.45 -11.04
CA THR A 176 12.10 -10.52 -12.05
C THR A 176 11.32 -11.77 -11.67
N GLY A 177 10.17 -11.58 -11.02
CA GLY A 177 9.33 -12.67 -10.54
C GLY A 177 8.43 -13.30 -11.61
N HIS A 178 7.41 -14.01 -11.17
CA HIS A 178 6.50 -14.73 -12.08
C HIS A 178 5.60 -13.81 -12.93
N GLY A 179 5.50 -12.53 -12.58
CA GLY A 179 4.63 -11.58 -13.26
C GLY A 179 3.14 -11.86 -13.09
N MET A 180 2.32 -11.14 -13.84
CA MET A 180 0.86 -11.22 -13.82
C MET A 180 0.28 -11.29 -15.22
N SER A 181 -0.91 -11.90 -15.37
CA SER A 181 -1.65 -11.88 -16.64
C SER A 181 -2.29 -10.51 -16.86
N MET A 182 -2.46 -10.13 -18.14
CA MET A 182 -3.16 -8.88 -18.50
C MET A 182 -4.60 -8.85 -17.98
N GLU A 183 -5.28 -10.00 -17.99
CA GLU A 183 -6.62 -10.12 -17.43
C GLU A 183 -6.66 -9.77 -15.93
N PHE A 184 -5.73 -10.33 -15.14
CA PHE A 184 -5.64 -10.01 -13.72
C PHE A 184 -5.34 -8.53 -13.47
N ILE A 185 -4.44 -7.92 -14.26
CA ILE A 185 -4.08 -6.50 -14.14
C ILE A 185 -5.31 -5.61 -14.40
N HIS A 186 -6.05 -5.86 -15.46
CA HIS A 186 -7.18 -5.01 -15.85
C HIS A 186 -8.42 -5.22 -14.96
N GLU A 187 -8.68 -6.46 -14.57
CA GLU A 187 -9.95 -6.78 -13.93
C GLU A 187 -9.87 -6.82 -12.41
N ARG A 188 -8.70 -7.15 -11.81
CA ARG A 188 -8.61 -7.55 -10.42
C ARG A 188 -7.54 -6.81 -9.60
N LEU A 189 -6.38 -6.47 -10.16
CA LEU A 189 -5.21 -5.98 -9.43
C LEU A 189 -5.50 -4.77 -8.53
N PHE A 190 -6.30 -3.83 -9.02
CA PHE A 190 -6.65 -2.60 -8.31
C PHE A 190 -7.99 -2.68 -7.58
N LYS A 191 -8.60 -3.87 -7.49
CA LYS A 191 -9.78 -4.09 -6.66
C LYS A 191 -9.35 -4.52 -5.26
N PRO A 192 -9.97 -3.98 -4.21
CA PRO A 192 -9.66 -4.41 -2.85
C PRO A 192 -10.05 -5.88 -2.67
N PHE A 193 -9.26 -6.61 -1.87
CA PHE A 193 -9.43 -8.02 -1.53
C PHE A 193 -9.20 -9.02 -2.67
N GLU A 194 -8.68 -8.57 -3.79
CA GLU A 194 -8.25 -9.44 -4.89
C GLU A 194 -6.77 -9.81 -4.73
N SER A 195 -6.49 -11.09 -4.60
CA SER A 195 -5.13 -11.61 -4.42
C SER A 195 -4.98 -12.97 -5.10
N THR A 196 -3.82 -13.19 -5.69
CA THR A 196 -3.39 -14.51 -6.18
C THR A 196 -2.71 -15.33 -5.07
N LYS A 197 -2.45 -14.73 -3.90
CA LYS A 197 -1.74 -15.35 -2.78
C LYS A 197 -2.76 -15.86 -1.75
N SER A 198 -2.58 -17.09 -1.28
CA SER A 198 -3.44 -17.72 -0.26
C SER A 198 -3.43 -17.00 1.10
N ALA A 199 -2.34 -16.31 1.45
CA ALA A 199 -2.19 -15.55 2.69
C ALA A 199 -2.24 -14.03 2.50
N GLY A 200 -2.42 -13.54 1.26
CA GLY A 200 -2.47 -12.11 0.93
C GLY A 200 -3.91 -11.59 0.97
N MET A 201 -4.14 -10.48 1.68
CA MET A 201 -5.49 -9.87 1.75
C MET A 201 -5.89 -9.09 0.49
N GLY A 202 -5.00 -8.88 -0.49
CA GLY A 202 -5.30 -8.14 -1.71
C GLY A 202 -5.61 -6.65 -1.49
N ILE A 203 -5.09 -6.04 -0.42
CA ILE A 203 -5.35 -4.61 -0.11
C ILE A 203 -4.16 -3.72 -0.48
N GLY A 204 -2.93 -4.24 -0.43
CA GLY A 204 -1.73 -3.41 -0.52
C GLY A 204 -1.60 -2.61 -1.82
N VAL A 205 -1.91 -3.20 -2.98
CA VAL A 205 -1.86 -2.49 -4.28
C VAL A 205 -3.00 -1.49 -4.41
N PHE A 206 -4.20 -1.85 -3.94
CA PHE A 206 -5.35 -0.93 -3.90
C PHE A 206 -5.04 0.30 -3.03
N GLU A 207 -4.53 0.10 -1.81
CA GLU A 207 -4.13 1.18 -0.89
C GLU A 207 -3.04 2.06 -1.51
N SER A 208 -2.08 1.46 -2.20
CA SER A 208 -1.01 2.19 -2.91
C SER A 208 -1.56 3.07 -4.03
N GLN A 209 -2.56 2.59 -4.77
CA GLN A 209 -3.21 3.35 -5.82
C GLN A 209 -4.03 4.52 -5.26
N GLU A 210 -4.83 4.26 -4.22
CA GLU A 210 -5.66 5.29 -3.60
C GLU A 210 -4.80 6.39 -2.97
N TYR A 211 -3.74 6.03 -2.25
CA TYR A 211 -2.84 7.03 -1.66
C TYR A 211 -2.08 7.85 -2.73
N ALA A 212 -1.63 7.22 -3.81
CA ALA A 212 -1.04 7.96 -4.92
C ALA A 212 -2.02 8.99 -5.50
N ARG A 213 -3.31 8.63 -5.64
CA ARG A 213 -4.38 9.54 -6.10
C ARG A 213 -4.66 10.67 -5.11
N GLU A 214 -4.67 10.41 -3.81
CA GLU A 214 -4.81 11.44 -2.77
C GLU A 214 -3.72 12.51 -2.88
N LEU A 215 -2.50 12.10 -3.22
CA LEU A 215 -1.37 12.99 -3.42
C LEU A 215 -1.38 13.71 -4.79
N GLY A 216 -2.41 13.49 -5.62
CA GLY A 216 -2.52 14.06 -6.96
C GLY A 216 -1.67 13.35 -8.02
N GLY A 217 -1.18 12.16 -7.71
CA GLY A 217 -0.42 11.29 -8.59
C GLY A 217 -1.20 10.06 -9.04
N TRP A 218 -0.48 9.03 -9.47
CA TRP A 218 -1.06 7.72 -9.85
C TRP A 218 -0.06 6.58 -9.69
N LEU A 219 -0.59 5.38 -9.68
CA LEU A 219 0.18 4.13 -9.68
C LEU A 219 -0.03 3.44 -11.03
N ASP A 220 1.06 3.20 -11.75
CA ASP A 220 1.11 2.46 -13.01
C ASP A 220 1.75 1.09 -12.81
N VAL A 221 1.41 0.12 -13.68
CA VAL A 221 1.94 -1.24 -13.63
C VAL A 221 2.21 -1.78 -15.03
N VAL A 222 3.40 -2.35 -15.20
CA VAL A 222 3.76 -3.14 -16.37
C VAL A 222 4.18 -4.52 -15.88
N SER A 223 3.50 -5.56 -16.36
CA SER A 223 3.83 -6.94 -15.99
C SER A 223 3.47 -7.89 -17.13
N SER A 224 4.22 -8.97 -17.23
CA SER A 224 3.89 -10.10 -18.10
C SER A 224 4.33 -11.41 -17.46
N HIS A 225 3.68 -12.51 -17.84
CA HIS A 225 4.01 -13.84 -17.33
C HIS A 225 5.50 -14.14 -17.56
N SER A 226 6.17 -14.59 -16.50
CA SER A 226 7.60 -14.97 -16.50
C SER A 226 8.61 -13.85 -16.78
N SER A 227 8.16 -12.58 -16.85
CA SER A 227 9.04 -11.41 -17.09
C SER A 227 9.11 -10.47 -15.90
N GLY A 228 8.40 -10.79 -14.81
CA GLY A 228 8.33 -9.95 -13.62
C GLY A 228 7.32 -8.82 -13.70
N THR A 229 7.40 -7.90 -12.74
CA THR A 229 6.50 -6.76 -12.61
C THR A 229 7.28 -5.49 -12.36
N THR A 230 6.79 -4.40 -12.88
CA THR A 230 7.25 -3.04 -12.59
C THR A 230 6.07 -2.21 -12.15
N PHE A 231 6.08 -1.77 -10.89
CA PHE A 231 5.17 -0.75 -10.38
C PHE A 231 5.86 0.61 -10.44
N ARG A 232 5.14 1.64 -10.93
CA ARG A 232 5.59 3.03 -10.96
C ARG A 232 4.61 3.89 -10.19
N MET A 233 5.05 4.45 -9.08
CA MET A 233 4.32 5.47 -8.35
C MET A 233 4.81 6.84 -8.82
N ILE A 234 3.94 7.60 -9.45
CA ILE A 234 4.21 8.91 -10.00
C ILE A 234 3.50 9.95 -9.13
N LEU A 235 4.26 10.83 -8.49
CA LEU A 235 3.75 11.82 -7.54
C LEU A 235 4.17 13.23 -7.96
N PRO A 236 3.36 14.28 -7.69
CA PRO A 236 3.75 15.66 -7.92
C PRO A 236 5.02 16.02 -7.15
N CYS A 237 6.01 16.61 -7.80
CA CYS A 237 7.20 17.12 -7.15
C CYS A 237 6.89 18.41 -6.40
N HIS A 238 7.25 18.48 -5.09
CA HIS A 238 6.99 19.66 -4.29
C HIS A 238 7.99 20.79 -4.59
N ASN A 239 9.27 20.48 -4.74
CA ASN A 239 10.29 21.45 -5.10
C ASN A 239 10.48 21.51 -6.63
N GLN A 240 9.61 22.23 -7.29
CA GLN A 240 9.94 22.80 -8.60
C GLN A 240 10.98 23.92 -8.33
N VAL A 241 12.24 23.63 -8.57
CA VAL A 241 13.25 24.68 -8.67
C VAL A 241 12.81 25.56 -9.83
N HIS A 242 12.23 26.73 -9.53
CA HIS A 242 12.16 27.79 -10.51
C HIS A 242 13.61 28.13 -10.88
N VAL A 243 14.05 27.61 -12.02
CA VAL A 243 15.24 28.13 -12.70
C VAL A 243 14.86 29.54 -13.08
N VAL A 244 15.20 30.51 -12.22
CA VAL A 244 15.23 31.91 -12.59
C VAL A 244 16.36 32.00 -13.60
N GLU A 245 16.03 31.97 -14.89
CA GLU A 245 16.90 32.44 -15.94
C GLU A 245 17.28 33.88 -15.59
N LYS A 246 18.49 34.04 -15.05
CA LYS A 246 19.12 35.36 -15.02
C LYS A 246 19.40 35.72 -16.47
N ALA A 247 18.48 36.48 -17.08
CA ALA A 247 18.81 37.27 -18.24
C ALA A 247 19.91 38.23 -17.88
N ALA A 248 21.07 38.03 -18.48
CA ALA A 248 22.19 38.98 -18.48
C ALA A 248 21.97 40.03 -19.59
#